data_d9333fa0eed8bc007a2b7ddd503e7ab3
#
_entry.id   d9333fa0eed8bc007a2b7ddd503e7ab3
#
_cell.length_a   1.000
_cell.length_b   1.000
_cell.length_c   1.000
_cell.angle_alpha   90.00
_cell.angle_beta   90.00
_cell.angle_gamma   90.00
#
_symmetry.space_group_name_H-M   'P 1'
#
loop_
_entity.id
_entity.type
_entity.pdbx_description
1 polymer ?
#
loop_
_entity_poly.entity_id
_entity_poly.type
_entity_poly.pdbx_seq_one_letter_code
_entity_poly.pdbx_strand_id
1 'polypeptide(L)'
;DLTELNTPMPRWWMWLFYITIVFALAYLVLYPGLGSYAGKLGWQSSGAYKEELAKAQAEYGPLFAKYTKQDLHAVAADPQARAIGERLFLTYCAQCHGSDARGSKGFPNLTDGDWLYGGDPSVIKATIMQGRAGQMPPMGAAVGSEKDIENVAHYVKSLSGSTADPIKTAFGKSKFASCVACHGSGGTGNPMLGAPNLADKVWLYGGSAETIMETIRKGRANSMPPFSD
;
A
#
# COMPACT_ATOMS: atom_id res chain seq x y z
N ASP A 1 -41.91 -25.76 36.31
CA ASP A 1 -41.62 -26.62 35.16
C ASP A 1 -42.00 -25.90 33.86
N LEU A 2 -41.01 -25.64 33.05
CA LEU A 2 -41.20 -25.08 31.71
C LEU A 2 -41.59 -26.24 30.78
N THR A 3 -42.86 -26.29 30.40
CA THR A 3 -43.36 -27.27 29.41
C THR A 3 -43.46 -26.59 28.04
N GLU A 4 -42.81 -27.16 27.03
CA GLU A 4 -42.96 -26.71 25.64
C GLU A 4 -44.35 -27.16 25.11
N LEU A 5 -45.06 -26.25 24.46
CA LEU A 5 -46.28 -26.55 23.75
C LEU A 5 -45.95 -27.28 22.43
N ASN A 6 -46.25 -28.57 22.34
CA ASN A 6 -46.09 -29.35 21.11
C ASN A 6 -47.21 -29.01 20.11
N THR A 7 -47.08 -27.85 19.44
CA THR A 7 -47.98 -27.42 18.38
C THR A 7 -47.60 -28.05 17.04
N PRO A 8 -48.55 -28.51 16.21
CA PRO A 8 -48.24 -29.05 14.90
C PRO A 8 -47.61 -27.95 14.00
N MET A 9 -46.58 -28.33 13.25
CA MET A 9 -45.91 -27.40 12.34
C MET A 9 -46.87 -26.88 11.25
N PRO A 10 -46.79 -25.59 10.87
CA PRO A 10 -47.63 -25.04 9.80
C PRO A 10 -47.39 -25.81 8.48
N ARG A 11 -48.48 -26.05 7.72
CA ARG A 11 -48.39 -26.82 6.45
C ARG A 11 -47.44 -26.22 5.43
N TRP A 12 -47.39 -24.86 5.34
CA TRP A 12 -46.49 -24.17 4.43
C TRP A 12 -45.02 -24.47 4.76
N TRP A 13 -44.67 -24.56 6.04
CA TRP A 13 -43.34 -24.90 6.49
C TRP A 13 -42.96 -26.34 6.12
N MET A 14 -43.87 -27.30 6.31
CA MET A 14 -43.67 -28.69 5.90
C MET A 14 -43.44 -28.82 4.41
N TRP A 15 -44.21 -28.12 3.59
CA TRP A 15 -44.01 -28.10 2.13
C TRP A 15 -42.68 -27.50 1.76
N LEU A 16 -42.27 -26.37 2.36
CA LEU A 16 -40.98 -25.76 2.14
C LEU A 16 -39.85 -26.74 2.48
N PHE A 17 -39.96 -27.43 3.62
CA PHE A 17 -38.98 -28.43 4.04
C PHE A 17 -38.81 -29.58 3.02
N TYR A 18 -39.92 -30.15 2.54
CA TYR A 18 -39.86 -31.21 1.52
C TYR A 18 -39.29 -30.69 0.18
N ILE A 19 -39.64 -29.50 -0.22
CA ILE A 19 -39.09 -28.85 -1.43
C ILE A 19 -37.59 -28.70 -1.30
N THR A 20 -37.05 -28.27 -0.16
CA THR A 20 -35.59 -28.13 0.04
C THR A 20 -34.90 -29.48 0.01
N ILE A 21 -35.49 -30.55 0.53
CA ILE A 21 -34.94 -31.91 0.41
C ILE A 21 -34.84 -32.34 -1.06
N VAL A 22 -35.96 -32.22 -1.80
CA VAL A 22 -35.99 -32.57 -3.23
C VAL A 22 -34.96 -31.74 -4.01
N PHE A 23 -34.90 -30.44 -3.72
CA PHE A 23 -33.86 -29.56 -4.32
C PHE A 23 -32.44 -30.04 -3.99
N ALA A 24 -32.17 -30.37 -2.73
CA ALA A 24 -30.84 -30.82 -2.31
C ALA A 24 -30.43 -32.12 -3.03
N LEU A 25 -31.35 -33.08 -3.15
CA LEU A 25 -31.09 -34.34 -3.87
C LEU A 25 -30.82 -34.09 -5.36
N ALA A 26 -31.65 -33.25 -6.01
CA ALA A 26 -31.43 -32.85 -7.40
C ALA A 26 -30.10 -32.13 -7.58
N TYR A 27 -29.75 -31.22 -6.67
CA TYR A 27 -28.51 -30.49 -6.69
C TYR A 27 -27.27 -31.42 -6.58
N LEU A 28 -27.29 -32.38 -5.67
CA LEU A 28 -26.20 -33.33 -5.48
C LEU A 28 -26.01 -34.29 -6.67
N VAL A 29 -27.04 -34.51 -7.47
CA VAL A 29 -26.94 -35.26 -8.74
C VAL A 29 -26.32 -34.41 -9.85
N LEU A 30 -26.69 -33.13 -9.90
CA LEU A 30 -26.28 -32.22 -10.98
C LEU A 30 -24.87 -31.60 -10.74
N TYR A 31 -24.57 -31.25 -9.52
CA TYR A 31 -23.35 -30.53 -9.13
C TYR A 31 -22.46 -31.38 -8.22
N PRO A 32 -21.17 -31.08 -8.13
CA PRO A 32 -20.27 -31.77 -7.21
C PRO A 32 -20.67 -31.48 -5.75
N GLY A 33 -20.75 -32.51 -4.92
CA GLY A 33 -21.12 -32.38 -3.52
C GLY A 33 -20.98 -33.67 -2.72
N LEU A 34 -20.68 -34.77 -3.42
CA LEU A 34 -20.52 -36.13 -2.82
C LEU A 34 -19.08 -36.61 -3.06
N GLY A 35 -18.09 -36.11 -2.31
CA GLY A 35 -16.69 -36.55 -2.40
C GLY A 35 -16.11 -36.35 -3.79
N SER A 36 -15.70 -37.45 -4.47
CA SER A 36 -15.08 -37.40 -5.80
C SER A 36 -16.07 -37.35 -6.97
N TYR A 37 -17.38 -37.35 -6.71
CA TYR A 37 -18.40 -37.30 -7.74
C TYR A 37 -18.50 -35.88 -8.33
N ALA A 38 -18.21 -35.72 -9.63
CA ALA A 38 -18.15 -34.44 -10.33
C ALA A 38 -19.54 -33.82 -10.68
N GLY A 39 -20.64 -34.53 -10.37
CA GLY A 39 -21.99 -34.14 -10.82
C GLY A 39 -22.21 -34.39 -12.31
N LYS A 40 -23.49 -34.54 -12.73
CA LYS A 40 -23.84 -34.75 -14.15
C LYS A 40 -23.48 -33.55 -15.04
N LEU A 41 -23.47 -32.35 -14.51
CA LEU A 41 -23.13 -31.14 -15.27
C LEU A 41 -21.62 -30.93 -15.42
N GLY A 42 -20.78 -31.67 -14.68
CA GLY A 42 -19.33 -31.50 -14.69
C GLY A 42 -18.85 -30.11 -14.30
N TRP A 43 -19.73 -29.33 -13.65
CA TRP A 43 -19.42 -27.94 -13.29
C TRP A 43 -18.36 -27.90 -12.18
N GLN A 44 -17.38 -27.03 -12.35
CA GLN A 44 -16.37 -26.72 -11.34
C GLN A 44 -16.14 -25.23 -11.26
N SER A 45 -16.05 -24.69 -10.05
CA SER A 45 -15.76 -23.25 -9.83
C SER A 45 -14.45 -22.82 -10.48
N SER A 46 -13.44 -23.69 -10.44
CA SER A 46 -12.16 -23.44 -11.12
C SER A 46 -12.27 -23.41 -12.65
N GLY A 47 -13.20 -24.17 -13.23
CA GLY A 47 -13.51 -24.13 -14.68
C GLY A 47 -14.18 -22.83 -15.07
N ALA A 48 -15.23 -22.45 -14.35
CA ALA A 48 -15.92 -21.16 -14.55
C ALA A 48 -14.96 -19.96 -14.43
N TYR A 49 -14.11 -19.95 -13.40
CA TYR A 49 -13.10 -18.92 -13.22
C TYR A 49 -12.12 -18.84 -14.40
N LYS A 50 -11.64 -19.99 -14.91
CA LYS A 50 -10.74 -20.02 -16.08
C LYS A 50 -11.39 -19.47 -17.34
N GLU A 51 -12.69 -19.78 -17.54
CA GLU A 51 -13.44 -19.22 -18.68
C GLU A 51 -13.61 -17.72 -18.57
N GLU A 52 -13.92 -17.19 -17.38
CA GLU A 52 -14.02 -15.75 -17.13
C GLU A 52 -12.68 -15.05 -17.37
N LEU A 53 -11.58 -15.62 -16.87
CA LEU A 53 -10.24 -15.11 -17.14
C LEU A 53 -9.90 -15.12 -18.63
N ALA A 54 -10.23 -16.20 -19.35
CA ALA A 54 -9.98 -16.28 -20.79
C ALA A 54 -10.78 -15.22 -21.57
N LYS A 55 -12.04 -15.00 -21.20
CA LYS A 55 -12.87 -13.93 -21.78
C LYS A 55 -12.31 -12.55 -21.49
N ALA A 56 -11.95 -12.28 -20.23
CA ALA A 56 -11.34 -11.02 -19.83
C ALA A 56 -10.00 -10.78 -20.57
N GLN A 57 -9.17 -11.80 -20.68
CA GLN A 57 -7.91 -11.72 -21.42
C GLN A 57 -8.10 -11.49 -22.91
N ALA A 58 -9.13 -12.11 -23.53
CA ALA A 58 -9.45 -11.87 -24.94
C ALA A 58 -9.96 -10.44 -25.18
N GLU A 59 -10.73 -9.89 -24.26
CA GLU A 59 -11.32 -8.55 -24.36
C GLU A 59 -10.30 -7.45 -24.03
N TYR A 60 -9.60 -7.57 -22.89
CA TYR A 60 -8.73 -6.51 -22.38
C TYR A 60 -7.25 -6.70 -22.73
N GLY A 61 -6.81 -7.93 -22.98
CA GLY A 61 -5.42 -8.25 -23.30
C GLY A 61 -4.83 -7.42 -24.44
N PRO A 62 -5.50 -7.25 -25.59
CA PRO A 62 -5.00 -6.42 -26.70
C PRO A 62 -4.81 -4.95 -26.31
N LEU A 63 -5.69 -4.40 -25.46
CA LEU A 63 -5.62 -3.03 -24.99
C LEU A 63 -4.37 -2.81 -24.13
N PHE A 64 -4.12 -3.70 -23.15
CA PHE A 64 -2.92 -3.61 -22.32
C PHE A 64 -1.65 -3.88 -23.13
N ALA A 65 -1.67 -4.85 -24.06
CA ALA A 65 -0.54 -5.15 -24.92
C ALA A 65 -0.13 -3.95 -25.80
N LYS A 66 -1.07 -3.08 -26.18
CA LYS A 66 -0.79 -1.82 -26.87
C LYS A 66 0.11 -0.93 -26.03
N TYR A 67 -0.18 -0.78 -24.74
CA TYR A 67 0.54 0.14 -23.86
C TYR A 67 1.87 -0.42 -23.33
N THR A 68 1.98 -1.75 -23.14
CA THR A 68 3.22 -2.36 -22.65
C THR A 68 4.42 -2.19 -23.59
N LYS A 69 4.16 -1.91 -24.88
CA LYS A 69 5.21 -1.71 -25.92
C LYS A 69 5.57 -0.25 -26.13
N GLN A 70 4.86 0.68 -25.51
CA GLN A 70 5.06 2.12 -25.70
C GLN A 70 5.99 2.69 -24.63
N ASP A 71 6.60 3.83 -24.96
CA ASP A 71 7.33 4.63 -23.99
C ASP A 71 6.40 5.14 -22.89
N LEU A 72 6.87 5.13 -21.63
CA LEU A 72 6.03 5.48 -20.47
C LEU A 72 5.56 6.94 -20.48
N HIS A 73 6.33 7.87 -21.07
CA HIS A 73 5.90 9.26 -21.20
C HIS A 73 4.77 9.39 -22.23
N ALA A 74 4.84 8.61 -23.32
CA ALA A 74 3.77 8.57 -24.32
C ALA A 74 2.49 7.96 -23.74
N VAL A 75 2.60 6.88 -22.95
CA VAL A 75 1.47 6.28 -22.22
C VAL A 75 0.84 7.27 -21.25
N ALA A 76 1.66 8.00 -20.49
CA ALA A 76 1.17 9.01 -19.54
C ALA A 76 0.47 10.20 -20.22
N ALA A 77 0.78 10.48 -21.49
CA ALA A 77 0.12 11.52 -22.28
C ALA A 77 -1.18 11.05 -22.95
N ASP A 78 -1.39 9.72 -23.12
CA ASP A 78 -2.59 9.15 -23.75
C ASP A 78 -3.81 9.27 -22.80
N PRO A 79 -4.89 9.99 -23.19
CA PRO A 79 -6.07 10.18 -22.34
C PRO A 79 -6.77 8.86 -21.96
N GLN A 80 -6.77 7.87 -22.85
CA GLN A 80 -7.38 6.56 -22.57
C GLN A 80 -6.57 5.78 -21.54
N ALA A 81 -5.24 5.77 -21.67
CA ALA A 81 -4.35 5.15 -20.69
C ALA A 81 -4.49 5.80 -19.30
N ARG A 82 -4.56 7.14 -19.26
CA ARG A 82 -4.77 7.89 -18.02
C ARG A 82 -6.09 7.53 -17.34
N ALA A 83 -7.19 7.47 -18.10
CA ALA A 83 -8.50 7.11 -17.54
C ALA A 83 -8.51 5.65 -17.00
N ILE A 84 -7.76 4.73 -17.63
CA ILE A 84 -7.56 3.38 -17.10
C ILE A 84 -6.73 3.42 -15.83
N GLY A 85 -5.60 4.13 -15.86
CA GLY A 85 -4.68 4.29 -14.73
C GLY A 85 -5.36 4.90 -13.50
N GLU A 86 -6.22 5.91 -13.70
CA GLU A 86 -7.00 6.52 -12.63
C GLU A 86 -7.92 5.51 -11.94
N ARG A 87 -8.65 4.69 -12.71
CA ARG A 87 -9.49 3.64 -12.12
C ARG A 87 -8.68 2.60 -11.35
N LEU A 88 -7.54 2.18 -11.88
CA LEU A 88 -6.64 1.26 -11.19
C LEU A 88 -6.07 1.90 -9.91
N PHE A 89 -5.67 3.16 -9.97
CA PHE A 89 -5.20 3.91 -8.81
C PHE A 89 -6.27 3.99 -7.71
N LEU A 90 -7.50 4.35 -8.06
CA LEU A 90 -8.61 4.44 -7.12
C LEU A 90 -8.95 3.08 -6.50
N THR A 91 -8.75 1.98 -7.23
CA THR A 91 -9.04 0.63 -6.76
C THR A 91 -7.94 0.08 -5.83
N TYR A 92 -6.67 0.28 -6.18
CA TYR A 92 -5.55 -0.41 -5.52
C TYR A 92 -4.65 0.51 -4.68
N CYS A 93 -4.56 1.79 -5.01
CA CYS A 93 -3.57 2.70 -4.44
C CYS A 93 -4.19 3.73 -3.48
N ALA A 94 -5.42 4.15 -3.74
CA ALA A 94 -6.08 5.23 -3.01
C ALA A 94 -6.29 4.92 -1.52
N GLN A 95 -6.37 3.66 -1.13
CA GLN A 95 -6.52 3.27 0.28
C GLN A 95 -5.35 3.78 1.14
N CYS A 96 -4.14 3.80 0.59
CA CYS A 96 -2.96 4.28 1.28
C CYS A 96 -2.60 5.72 0.89
N HIS A 97 -2.65 6.04 -0.42
CA HIS A 97 -2.18 7.32 -0.94
C HIS A 97 -3.26 8.42 -1.02
N GLY A 98 -4.52 8.10 -0.65
CA GLY A 98 -5.65 9.01 -0.80
C GLY A 98 -6.21 9.02 -2.23
N SER A 99 -7.49 9.35 -2.39
CA SER A 99 -8.13 9.43 -3.71
C SER A 99 -7.59 10.58 -4.58
N ASP A 100 -7.02 11.59 -3.95
CA ASP A 100 -6.35 12.73 -4.57
C ASP A 100 -4.83 12.52 -4.71
N ALA A 101 -4.33 11.34 -4.35
CA ALA A 101 -2.92 10.95 -4.36
C ALA A 101 -2.00 11.82 -3.49
N ARG A 102 -2.54 12.63 -2.57
CA ARG A 102 -1.76 13.52 -1.69
C ARG A 102 -1.18 12.83 -0.46
N GLY A 103 -1.47 11.54 -0.30
CA GLY A 103 -0.95 10.76 0.80
C GLY A 103 -1.57 11.11 2.16
N SER A 104 -0.93 10.60 3.20
CA SER A 104 -1.26 10.88 4.59
C SER A 104 -0.03 10.58 5.46
N LYS A 105 -0.13 10.76 6.77
CA LYS A 105 0.98 10.45 7.67
C LYS A 105 1.46 9.01 7.49
N GLY A 106 2.70 8.86 7.03
CA GLY A 106 3.32 7.56 6.73
C GLY A 106 3.16 7.08 5.29
N PHE A 107 2.32 7.74 4.49
CA PHE A 107 2.12 7.44 3.06
C PHE A 107 2.46 8.67 2.22
N PRO A 108 3.43 8.58 1.29
CA PRO A 108 3.91 9.73 0.54
C PRO A 108 2.84 10.33 -0.37
N ASN A 109 2.91 11.65 -0.54
CA ASN A 109 2.21 12.40 -1.57
C ASN A 109 2.84 12.02 -2.94
N LEU A 110 2.00 11.65 -3.90
CA LEU A 110 2.43 11.26 -5.25
C LEU A 110 2.24 12.40 -6.27
N THR A 111 1.80 13.57 -5.83
CA THR A 111 1.52 14.75 -6.68
C THR A 111 2.53 15.87 -6.51
N ASP A 112 3.45 15.77 -5.56
CA ASP A 112 4.52 16.72 -5.36
C ASP A 112 5.80 16.36 -6.13
N GLY A 113 6.85 17.15 -5.94
CA GLY A 113 8.15 16.93 -6.59
C GLY A 113 9.13 16.10 -5.75
N ASP A 114 8.72 15.63 -4.58
CA ASP A 114 9.60 14.86 -3.69
C ASP A 114 9.43 13.35 -3.88
N TRP A 115 10.50 12.70 -4.32
CA TRP A 115 10.51 11.29 -4.65
C TRP A 115 11.59 10.55 -3.87
N LEU A 116 11.17 9.77 -2.86
CA LEU A 116 12.07 9.05 -1.97
C LEU A 116 13.06 8.12 -2.70
N TYR A 117 12.63 7.46 -3.78
CA TYR A 117 13.45 6.54 -4.58
C TYR A 117 13.77 7.08 -5.98
N GLY A 118 13.29 8.28 -6.30
CA GLY A 118 13.39 8.92 -7.61
C GLY A 118 12.09 8.91 -8.40
N GLY A 119 11.86 10.00 -9.15
CA GLY A 119 10.64 10.26 -9.91
C GLY A 119 10.68 9.85 -11.38
N ASP A 120 11.74 9.18 -11.83
CA ASP A 120 11.78 8.63 -13.19
C ASP A 120 10.67 7.58 -13.40
N PRO A 121 9.97 7.61 -14.55
CA PRO A 121 8.92 6.63 -14.86
C PRO A 121 9.34 5.16 -14.71
N SER A 122 10.59 4.85 -15.05
CA SER A 122 11.15 3.51 -14.89
C SER A 122 11.28 3.12 -13.41
N VAL A 123 11.68 4.05 -12.55
CA VAL A 123 11.80 3.84 -11.09
C VAL A 123 10.42 3.72 -10.46
N ILE A 124 9.45 4.56 -10.88
CA ILE A 124 8.05 4.46 -10.43
C ILE A 124 7.47 3.11 -10.83
N LYS A 125 7.67 2.67 -12.08
CA LYS A 125 7.25 1.34 -12.54
C LYS A 125 7.87 0.23 -11.70
N ALA A 126 9.17 0.28 -11.44
CA ALA A 126 9.86 -0.71 -10.61
C ALA A 126 9.29 -0.73 -9.18
N THR A 127 8.98 0.46 -8.62
CA THR A 127 8.37 0.60 -7.30
C THR A 127 6.98 -0.05 -7.25
N ILE A 128 6.15 0.14 -8.28
CA ILE A 128 4.82 -0.48 -8.35
C ILE A 128 4.95 -2.00 -8.51
N MET A 129 5.80 -2.46 -9.42
CA MET A 129 5.93 -3.89 -9.73
C MET A 129 6.56 -4.71 -8.61
N GLN A 130 7.56 -4.17 -7.92
CA GLN A 130 8.38 -4.90 -6.95
C GLN A 130 8.08 -4.51 -5.50
N GLY A 131 7.33 -3.43 -5.29
CA GLY A 131 7.16 -2.83 -3.97
C GLY A 131 8.43 -2.17 -3.45
N ARG A 132 8.35 -1.66 -2.22
CA ARG A 132 9.48 -1.07 -1.48
C ARG A 132 9.41 -1.44 -0.01
N ALA A 133 10.56 -1.69 0.59
CA ALA A 133 10.71 -1.83 2.04
C ALA A 133 11.77 -0.82 2.49
N GLY A 134 11.31 0.25 3.14
CA GLY A 134 12.19 1.30 3.68
C GLY A 134 12.37 1.10 5.18
N GLN A 135 13.60 1.21 5.68
CA GLN A 135 13.88 1.08 7.09
C GLN A 135 14.90 2.12 7.54
N MET A 136 14.51 2.92 8.53
CA MET A 136 15.42 3.71 9.35
C MET A 136 15.53 3.01 10.70
N PRO A 137 16.72 2.52 11.09
CA PRO A 137 16.87 1.89 12.40
C PRO A 137 16.73 2.90 13.54
N PRO A 138 16.43 2.47 14.76
CA PRO A 138 16.51 3.32 15.95
C PRO A 138 17.93 3.84 16.16
N MET A 139 18.10 5.16 16.15
CA MET A 139 19.40 5.81 16.25
C MET A 139 19.66 6.46 17.61
N GLY A 140 18.73 6.35 18.55
CA GLY A 140 18.85 7.00 19.86
C GLY A 140 20.17 6.69 20.57
N ALA A 141 20.57 5.42 20.65
CA ALA A 141 21.82 5.01 21.29
C ALA A 141 23.09 5.55 20.57
N ALA A 142 23.03 5.67 19.23
CA ALA A 142 24.16 6.20 18.45
C ALA A 142 24.28 7.73 18.56
N VAL A 143 23.19 8.43 18.74
CA VAL A 143 23.15 9.90 18.96
C VAL A 143 23.61 10.26 20.36
N GLY A 144 23.14 9.54 21.40
CA GLY A 144 23.52 9.73 22.79
C GLY A 144 22.34 9.99 23.75
N SER A 145 22.46 11.01 24.59
CA SER A 145 21.45 11.34 25.60
C SER A 145 20.17 11.90 24.97
N GLU A 146 19.08 11.97 25.74
CA GLU A 146 17.83 12.62 25.32
C GLU A 146 18.04 14.07 24.87
N LYS A 147 18.95 14.78 25.56
CA LYS A 147 19.33 16.14 25.19
C LYS A 147 20.08 16.19 23.83
N ASP A 148 20.91 15.18 23.54
CA ASP A 148 21.58 15.07 22.23
C ASP A 148 20.56 14.79 21.12
N ILE A 149 19.57 13.93 21.38
CA ILE A 149 18.47 13.65 20.42
C ILE A 149 17.65 14.92 20.15
N GLU A 150 17.32 15.68 21.18
CA GLU A 150 16.63 16.96 21.05
C GLU A 150 17.45 17.95 20.22
N ASN A 151 18.76 18.07 20.50
CA ASN A 151 19.64 18.93 19.75
C ASN A 151 19.70 18.54 18.24
N VAL A 152 19.83 17.23 17.94
CA VAL A 152 19.80 16.72 16.56
C VAL A 152 18.46 17.02 15.90
N ALA A 153 17.34 16.85 16.60
CA ALA A 153 16.02 17.16 16.05
C ALA A 153 15.91 18.66 15.64
N HIS A 154 16.43 19.56 16.45
CA HIS A 154 16.48 20.99 16.14
C HIS A 154 17.44 21.28 14.97
N TYR A 155 18.57 20.60 14.87
CA TYR A 155 19.46 20.71 13.72
C TYR A 155 18.78 20.23 12.43
N VAL A 156 18.17 19.04 12.46
CA VAL A 156 17.43 18.50 11.31
C VAL A 156 16.31 19.45 10.87
N LYS A 157 15.55 19.98 11.82
CA LYS A 157 14.52 20.97 11.55
C LYS A 157 15.07 22.24 10.90
N SER A 158 16.28 22.67 11.29
CA SER A 158 16.94 23.84 10.69
C SER A 158 17.38 23.62 9.25
N LEU A 159 17.70 22.37 8.87
CA LEU A 159 18.07 22.04 7.47
C LEU A 159 16.93 22.38 6.49
N SER A 160 15.69 22.16 6.89
CA SER A 160 14.50 22.50 6.07
C SER A 160 14.15 23.98 6.06
N GLY A 161 14.94 24.83 6.71
CA GLY A 161 14.64 26.25 6.89
C GLY A 161 13.50 26.53 7.88
N SER A 162 13.05 25.51 8.63
CA SER A 162 12.01 25.66 9.65
C SER A 162 12.57 26.27 10.93
N THR A 163 11.73 27.00 11.68
CA THR A 163 12.13 27.62 12.96
C THR A 163 12.65 26.58 13.95
N ALA A 164 13.88 26.75 14.40
CA ALA A 164 14.57 25.87 15.34
C ALA A 164 15.32 26.71 16.39
N ASP A 165 15.56 26.13 17.55
CA ASP A 165 16.39 26.76 18.60
C ASP A 165 17.86 26.82 18.14
N PRO A 166 18.47 28.02 18.06
CA PRO A 166 19.81 28.18 17.50
C PRO A 166 20.91 27.50 18.37
N ILE A 167 20.71 27.46 19.68
CA ILE A 167 21.67 26.83 20.61
C ILE A 167 21.64 25.30 20.41
N LYS A 168 20.45 24.72 20.43
CA LYS A 168 20.27 23.28 20.20
C LYS A 168 20.75 22.89 18.80
N THR A 169 20.45 23.69 17.78
CA THR A 169 20.93 23.49 16.41
C THR A 169 22.46 23.41 16.34
N ALA A 170 23.17 24.32 17.01
CA ALA A 170 24.62 24.32 17.05
C ALA A 170 25.20 23.04 17.67
N PHE A 171 24.63 22.56 18.80
CA PHE A 171 25.06 21.29 19.41
C PHE A 171 24.64 20.07 18.57
N GLY A 172 23.47 20.10 17.95
CA GLY A 172 22.94 19.01 17.12
C GLY A 172 23.76 18.76 15.88
N LYS A 173 24.39 19.79 15.30
CA LYS A 173 25.20 19.68 14.09
C LYS A 173 26.34 18.65 14.22
N SER A 174 27.06 18.64 15.32
CA SER A 174 28.15 17.68 15.56
C SER A 174 27.64 16.25 15.72
N LYS A 175 26.46 16.06 16.31
CA LYS A 175 25.85 14.75 16.54
C LYS A 175 25.18 14.18 15.30
N PHE A 176 24.86 15.01 14.31
CA PHE A 176 24.31 14.60 13.01
C PHE A 176 25.27 13.70 12.20
N ALA A 177 26.54 13.64 12.58
CA ALA A 177 27.52 12.76 11.95
C ALA A 177 27.06 11.30 11.85
N SER A 178 26.31 10.80 12.84
CA SER A 178 25.73 9.45 12.85
C SER A 178 24.63 9.23 11.79
N CYS A 179 24.08 10.30 11.20
CA CYS A 179 22.98 10.27 10.22
C CYS A 179 23.49 10.41 8.77
N VAL A 180 24.72 10.89 8.61
CA VAL A 180 25.31 11.27 7.31
C VAL A 180 25.40 10.10 6.34
N ALA A 181 25.65 8.89 6.83
CA ALA A 181 25.79 7.70 5.98
C ALA A 181 24.54 7.43 5.11
N CYS A 182 23.36 7.74 5.64
CA CYS A 182 22.09 7.57 4.92
C CYS A 182 21.57 8.88 4.34
N HIS A 183 21.62 9.98 5.12
CA HIS A 183 20.98 11.23 4.74
C HIS A 183 21.91 12.24 4.05
N GLY A 184 23.19 11.92 3.93
CA GLY A 184 24.19 12.86 3.37
C GLY A 184 24.61 13.95 4.36
N SER A 185 25.75 14.60 4.13
CA SER A 185 26.31 15.63 5.02
C SER A 185 25.43 16.89 5.11
N GLY A 186 24.70 17.20 4.04
CA GLY A 186 23.73 18.31 3.98
C GLY A 186 22.29 17.89 4.30
N GLY A 187 22.04 16.61 4.64
CA GLY A 187 20.71 16.10 4.87
C GLY A 187 19.86 15.93 3.60
N THR A 188 20.49 15.92 2.41
CA THR A 188 19.81 15.90 1.10
C THR A 188 19.21 14.52 0.73
N GLY A 189 19.38 13.53 1.60
CA GLY A 189 18.86 12.18 1.38
C GLY A 189 19.72 11.32 0.46
N ASN A 190 19.25 10.10 0.21
CA ASN A 190 19.86 9.15 -0.72
C ASN A 190 18.77 8.26 -1.35
N PRO A 191 18.40 8.50 -2.62
CA PRO A 191 17.36 7.72 -3.30
C PRO A 191 17.69 6.23 -3.44
N MET A 192 18.96 5.86 -3.49
CA MET A 192 19.36 4.46 -3.58
C MET A 192 19.04 3.66 -2.31
N LEU A 193 19.01 4.33 -1.17
CA LEU A 193 18.67 3.76 0.13
C LEU A 193 17.21 4.03 0.55
N GLY A 194 16.50 4.88 -0.20
CA GLY A 194 15.21 5.41 0.22
C GLY A 194 15.31 6.27 1.48
N ALA A 195 16.45 6.93 1.68
CA ALA A 195 16.63 7.86 2.79
C ALA A 195 16.13 9.25 2.38
N PRO A 196 15.15 9.83 3.09
CA PRO A 196 14.52 11.08 2.71
C PRO A 196 15.48 12.27 2.78
N ASN A 197 15.19 13.27 1.95
CA ASN A 197 15.76 14.60 2.05
C ASN A 197 15.23 15.28 3.34
N LEU A 198 16.13 15.71 4.21
CA LEU A 198 15.82 16.42 5.45
C LEU A 198 15.98 17.93 5.31
N ALA A 199 16.43 18.39 4.13
CA ALA A 199 16.66 19.80 3.85
C ALA A 199 15.51 20.48 3.11
N ASP A 200 14.47 19.73 2.76
CA ASP A 200 13.23 20.29 2.19
C ASP A 200 12.14 20.48 3.26
N LYS A 201 10.91 20.79 2.80
CA LYS A 201 9.75 21.01 3.66
C LYS A 201 8.77 19.85 3.66
N VAL A 202 9.12 18.73 3.03
CA VAL A 202 8.23 17.55 2.92
C VAL A 202 8.54 16.58 4.06
N TRP A 203 7.54 16.36 4.91
CA TRP A 203 7.68 15.56 6.12
C TRP A 203 6.64 14.44 6.17
N LEU A 204 7.04 13.23 5.83
CA LEU A 204 6.15 12.07 5.79
C LEU A 204 5.46 11.76 7.13
N TYR A 205 6.12 12.04 8.24
CA TYR A 205 5.59 11.81 9.59
C TYR A 205 5.27 13.09 10.35
N GLY A 206 5.66 14.23 9.82
CA GLY A 206 5.55 15.54 10.43
C GLY A 206 6.90 16.11 10.87
N GLY A 207 7.08 17.43 10.72
CA GLY A 207 8.32 18.17 10.92
C GLY A 207 8.44 18.83 12.31
N SER A 208 7.64 18.44 13.32
CA SER A 208 7.83 18.93 14.68
C SER A 208 9.08 18.32 15.32
N ALA A 209 9.71 19.04 16.24
CA ALA A 209 10.88 18.53 16.96
C ALA A 209 10.56 17.20 17.67
N GLU A 210 9.39 17.09 18.27
CA GLU A 210 8.92 15.90 18.99
C GLU A 210 8.80 14.70 18.05
N THR A 211 8.24 14.90 16.84
CA THR A 211 8.09 13.84 15.84
C THR A 211 9.45 13.39 15.29
N ILE A 212 10.36 14.32 15.10
CA ILE A 212 11.74 14.00 14.67
C ILE A 212 12.47 13.23 15.79
N MET A 213 12.35 13.65 17.05
CA MET A 213 12.89 12.91 18.19
C MET A 213 12.31 11.50 18.27
N GLU A 214 11.00 11.34 18.10
CA GLU A 214 10.37 10.02 18.06
C GLU A 214 10.97 9.15 16.95
N THR A 215 11.15 9.72 15.77
CA THR A 215 11.75 9.04 14.61
C THR A 215 13.19 8.59 14.92
N ILE A 216 13.99 9.44 15.54
CA ILE A 216 15.36 9.09 15.94
C ILE A 216 15.37 7.97 17.01
N ARG A 217 14.47 8.01 17.98
CA ARG A 217 14.41 7.01 19.07
C ARG A 217 13.93 5.64 18.56
N LYS A 218 12.83 5.62 17.84
CA LYS A 218 12.10 4.38 17.47
C LYS A 218 12.48 3.85 16.10
N GLY A 219 13.09 4.69 15.24
CA GLY A 219 13.23 4.39 13.83
C GLY A 219 11.90 4.48 13.08
N ARG A 220 11.92 4.10 11.82
CA ARG A 220 10.72 3.97 10.95
C ARG A 220 10.87 2.73 10.06
N ALA A 221 9.78 2.02 9.87
CA ALA A 221 9.69 0.92 8.92
C ALA A 221 8.43 1.10 8.08
N ASN A 222 8.60 1.13 6.77
CA ASN A 222 7.50 1.28 5.82
C ASN A 222 7.59 0.18 4.76
N SER A 223 6.45 -0.26 4.30
CA SER A 223 6.35 -1.22 3.21
C SER A 223 5.26 -0.77 2.24
N MET A 224 5.61 -0.74 0.97
CA MET A 224 4.68 -0.70 -0.14
C MET A 224 4.70 -2.09 -0.79
N PRO A 225 3.58 -2.83 -0.84
CA PRO A 225 3.55 -4.16 -1.45
C PRO A 225 3.78 -4.09 -2.97
N PRO A 226 4.24 -5.19 -3.61
CA PRO A 226 4.27 -5.30 -5.07
C PRO A 226 2.85 -5.42 -5.64
N PHE A 227 2.66 -4.92 -6.87
CA PHE A 227 1.43 -5.00 -7.65
C PHE A 227 1.74 -5.54 -9.05
N SER A 228 2.50 -6.63 -9.12
CA SER A 228 2.95 -7.24 -10.38
C SER A 228 1.97 -8.27 -10.97
N ASP A 229 1.01 -8.74 -10.17
CA ASP A 229 0.08 -9.83 -10.52
C ASP A 229 -1.34 -9.32 -10.70
#